data_29521d983722d61386d289f1a659cf51
#
_entry.id   29521d983722d61386d289f1a659cf51
#
_cell.length_a   1.000
_cell.length_b   1.000
_cell.length_c   1.000
_cell.angle_alpha   90.00
_cell.angle_beta   90.00
_cell.angle_gamma   90.00
#
_symmetry.space_group_name_H-M   'P 1'
#
loop_
_entity.id
_entity.type
_entity.pdbx_description
1 polymer ?
#
loop_
_entity_poly.entity_id
_entity_poly.type
_entity_poly.pdbx_seq_one_letter_code
_entity_poly.pdbx_strand_id
1 'polypeptide(L)'
;MKAGFRILLTAAFAAILAIPAAFAQDDTALQAAAQKALSASRFKDVQVAVQGGVATLTGSVEIYDVKANAEQKVDHVKGIDGVRNHIQVAGPTVSDPQLQDKVIKAIQYDRVGYGTTAFNSISVDVQNGVVTLGGFAYGPQDAASAVSTAANIKGVKDLVNEITVNPVSPNDDRIRRDAYRAIYGYSMLNKYAIDPAKPIRIQVSGGHITLYGQVDSQADKNAAGIRANAVPGAFSVENKLQVAGTAPEK
;
A
#
# COMPACT_ATOMS: atom_id res chain seq x y z
N MET A 1 -73.69 -16.59 -19.51
CA MET A 1 -72.51 -16.20 -20.28
C MET A 1 -71.31 -16.49 -19.41
N LYS A 2 -70.52 -17.53 -19.71
CA LYS A 2 -69.31 -17.87 -18.92
C LYS A 2 -68.10 -17.54 -19.78
N ALA A 3 -67.28 -16.57 -19.33
CA ALA A 3 -66.01 -16.20 -19.95
C ALA A 3 -64.91 -17.09 -19.39
N GLY A 4 -64.30 -17.90 -20.26
CA GLY A 4 -63.19 -18.75 -19.93
C GLY A 4 -61.87 -17.97 -19.93
N PHE A 5 -61.13 -18.02 -18.81
CA PHE A 5 -59.80 -17.45 -18.65
C PHE A 5 -58.75 -18.48 -19.17
N ARG A 6 -58.08 -18.17 -20.28
CA ARG A 6 -57.00 -18.98 -20.81
C ARG A 6 -55.68 -18.52 -20.19
N ILE A 7 -55.10 -19.38 -19.34
CA ILE A 7 -53.74 -19.20 -18.81
C ILE A 7 -52.75 -19.62 -19.91
N LEU A 8 -51.98 -18.66 -20.42
CA LEU A 8 -50.81 -18.93 -21.27
C LEU A 8 -49.63 -19.27 -20.37
N LEU A 9 -49.22 -20.53 -20.43
CA LEU A 9 -48.01 -21.04 -19.79
C LEU A 9 -46.81 -20.64 -20.68
N THR A 10 -46.07 -19.61 -20.34
CA THR A 10 -44.79 -19.30 -20.99
C THR A 10 -43.70 -20.21 -20.42
N ALA A 11 -43.26 -21.17 -21.21
CA ALA A 11 -42.12 -22.03 -20.93
C ALA A 11 -40.83 -21.16 -21.03
N ALA A 12 -40.19 -20.89 -19.89
CA ALA A 12 -38.85 -20.30 -19.87
C ALA A 12 -37.85 -21.35 -20.34
N PHE A 13 -37.32 -21.18 -21.54
CA PHE A 13 -36.21 -21.97 -22.06
C PHE A 13 -34.94 -21.58 -21.33
N ALA A 14 -34.53 -22.38 -20.33
CA ALA A 14 -33.21 -22.30 -19.74
C ALA A 14 -32.17 -22.78 -20.76
N ALA A 15 -31.50 -21.86 -21.44
CA ALA A 15 -30.36 -22.20 -22.28
C ALA A 15 -29.21 -22.67 -21.37
N ILE A 16 -29.08 -23.99 -21.22
CA ILE A 16 -27.90 -24.63 -20.65
C ILE A 16 -26.79 -24.43 -21.69
N LEU A 17 -25.90 -23.45 -21.46
CA LEU A 17 -24.64 -23.29 -22.19
C LEU A 17 -23.80 -24.54 -21.88
N ALA A 18 -23.76 -25.49 -22.80
CA ALA A 18 -22.86 -26.64 -22.75
C ALA A 18 -21.41 -26.12 -22.89
N ILE A 19 -20.68 -26.02 -21.77
CA ILE A 19 -19.25 -25.76 -21.77
C ILE A 19 -18.58 -26.97 -22.45
N PRO A 20 -17.73 -26.80 -23.49
CA PRO A 20 -17.07 -27.92 -24.13
C PRO A 20 -16.22 -28.68 -23.10
N ALA A 21 -16.30 -30.00 -23.11
CA ALA A 21 -15.68 -30.88 -22.11
C ALA A 21 -14.16 -30.70 -21.94
N ALA A 22 -13.47 -30.20 -22.95
CA ALA A 22 -12.03 -29.91 -22.90
C ALA A 22 -11.68 -28.80 -21.88
N PHE A 23 -12.47 -27.72 -21.83
CA PHE A 23 -12.25 -26.63 -20.84
C PHE A 23 -12.57 -27.09 -19.42
N ALA A 24 -13.55 -27.97 -19.24
CA ALA A 24 -13.92 -28.47 -17.91
C ALA A 24 -12.84 -29.37 -17.28
N GLN A 25 -12.05 -30.06 -18.08
CA GLN A 25 -10.98 -30.93 -17.57
C GLN A 25 -9.76 -30.11 -17.13
N ASP A 26 -9.42 -29.05 -17.88
CA ASP A 26 -8.36 -28.11 -17.51
C ASP A 26 -8.73 -27.33 -16.24
N ASP A 27 -9.96 -26.84 -16.13
CA ASP A 27 -10.43 -26.11 -14.95
C ASP A 27 -10.39 -26.96 -13.67
N THR A 28 -10.67 -28.28 -13.74
CA THR A 28 -10.59 -29.17 -12.58
C THR A 28 -9.13 -29.31 -12.08
N ALA A 29 -8.19 -29.45 -12.99
CA ALA A 29 -6.77 -29.52 -12.63
C ALA A 29 -6.26 -28.18 -12.07
N LEU A 30 -6.67 -27.06 -12.67
CA LEU A 30 -6.34 -25.72 -12.21
C LEU A 30 -6.94 -25.43 -10.83
N GLN A 31 -8.19 -25.84 -10.59
CA GLN A 31 -8.83 -25.70 -9.28
C GLN A 31 -8.08 -26.49 -8.20
N ALA A 32 -7.67 -27.71 -8.48
CA ALA A 32 -6.88 -28.52 -7.54
C ALA A 32 -5.53 -27.87 -7.24
N ALA A 33 -4.85 -27.31 -8.25
CA ALA A 33 -3.60 -26.60 -8.10
C ALA A 33 -3.77 -25.30 -7.26
N ALA A 34 -4.82 -24.53 -7.52
CA ALA A 34 -5.16 -23.32 -6.76
C ALA A 34 -5.50 -23.66 -5.30
N GLN A 35 -6.28 -24.72 -5.06
CA GLN A 35 -6.58 -25.20 -3.71
C GLN A 35 -5.31 -25.62 -2.97
N LYS A 36 -4.36 -26.28 -3.65
CA LYS A 36 -3.07 -26.64 -3.07
C LYS A 36 -2.23 -25.40 -2.72
N ALA A 37 -2.27 -24.35 -3.55
CA ALA A 37 -1.58 -23.08 -3.27
C ALA A 37 -2.12 -22.41 -1.99
N LEU A 38 -3.39 -22.64 -1.64
CA LEU A 38 -4.08 -22.15 -0.45
C LEU A 38 -4.10 -23.15 0.71
N SER A 39 -3.21 -24.15 0.74
CA SER A 39 -3.22 -25.22 1.78
C SER A 39 -2.74 -24.75 3.17
N ALA A 40 -2.12 -23.58 3.29
CA ALA A 40 -1.67 -23.05 4.59
C ALA A 40 -2.87 -22.72 5.49
N SER A 41 -2.74 -22.96 6.80
CA SER A 41 -3.80 -22.80 7.82
C SER A 41 -4.44 -21.41 7.82
N ARG A 42 -3.70 -20.37 7.45
CA ARG A 42 -4.20 -18.98 7.37
C ARG A 42 -5.26 -18.78 6.27
N PHE A 43 -5.34 -19.69 5.29
CA PHE A 43 -6.33 -19.66 4.21
C PHE A 43 -7.49 -20.63 4.41
N LYS A 44 -7.64 -21.25 5.59
CA LYS A 44 -8.63 -22.30 5.86
C LYS A 44 -10.08 -21.91 5.54
N ASP A 45 -10.40 -20.61 5.66
CA ASP A 45 -11.73 -20.04 5.42
C ASP A 45 -11.86 -19.42 4.01
N VAL A 46 -10.84 -19.62 3.15
CA VAL A 46 -10.83 -19.17 1.76
C VAL A 46 -11.18 -20.34 0.84
N GLN A 47 -12.10 -20.10 -0.07
CA GLN A 47 -12.51 -21.04 -1.12
C GLN A 47 -12.09 -20.51 -2.48
N VAL A 48 -11.74 -21.41 -3.39
CA VAL A 48 -11.42 -21.10 -4.79
C VAL A 48 -12.27 -21.92 -5.73
N ALA A 49 -12.83 -21.29 -6.75
CA ALA A 49 -13.48 -21.94 -7.89
C ALA A 49 -12.82 -21.44 -9.18
N VAL A 50 -12.54 -22.34 -10.12
CA VAL A 50 -11.93 -21.99 -11.42
C VAL A 50 -12.93 -22.27 -12.53
N GLN A 51 -13.08 -21.32 -13.44
CA GLN A 51 -13.92 -21.45 -14.63
C GLN A 51 -13.29 -20.71 -15.81
N GLY A 52 -13.00 -21.41 -16.89
CA GLY A 52 -12.38 -20.86 -18.09
C GLY A 52 -11.04 -20.19 -17.79
N GLY A 53 -10.20 -20.80 -16.96
CA GLY A 53 -8.90 -20.27 -16.55
C GLY A 53 -8.95 -19.14 -15.53
N VAL A 54 -10.15 -18.64 -15.15
CA VAL A 54 -10.31 -17.56 -14.17
C VAL A 54 -10.66 -18.13 -12.80
N ALA A 55 -9.81 -17.83 -11.79
CA ALA A 55 -10.03 -18.21 -10.41
C ALA A 55 -10.88 -17.17 -9.67
N THR A 56 -11.92 -17.61 -8.98
CA THR A 56 -12.74 -16.77 -8.09
C THR A 56 -12.49 -17.19 -6.64
N LEU A 57 -11.99 -16.27 -5.84
CA LEU A 57 -11.75 -16.45 -4.41
C LEU A 57 -12.92 -15.89 -3.61
N THR A 58 -13.39 -16.67 -2.64
CA THR A 58 -14.48 -16.29 -1.72
C THR A 58 -14.14 -16.71 -0.30
N GLY A 59 -14.92 -16.24 0.67
CA GLY A 59 -14.73 -16.55 2.09
C GLY A 59 -14.45 -15.30 2.90
N SER A 60 -13.92 -15.49 4.12
CA SER A 60 -13.67 -14.41 5.06
C SER A 60 -12.34 -14.58 5.77
N VAL A 61 -11.62 -13.46 5.99
CA VAL A 61 -10.33 -13.42 6.69
C VAL A 61 -10.32 -12.25 7.69
N GLU A 62 -9.46 -12.32 8.71
CA GLU A 62 -9.37 -11.25 9.72
C GLU A 62 -8.48 -10.07 9.29
N ILE A 63 -7.52 -10.30 8.40
CA ILE A 63 -6.45 -9.35 8.04
C ILE A 63 -6.39 -9.25 6.52
N TYR A 64 -6.24 -8.03 6.01
CA TYR A 64 -6.12 -7.77 4.57
C TYR A 64 -4.93 -8.50 3.92
N ASP A 65 -3.80 -8.62 4.62
CA ASP A 65 -2.63 -9.38 4.13
C ASP A 65 -3.00 -10.81 3.70
N VAL A 66 -3.90 -11.47 4.42
CA VAL A 66 -4.34 -12.84 4.06
C VAL A 66 -5.14 -12.83 2.76
N LYS A 67 -6.03 -11.84 2.55
CA LYS A 67 -6.78 -11.65 1.30
C LYS A 67 -5.83 -11.42 0.13
N ALA A 68 -4.89 -10.49 0.26
CA ALA A 68 -3.93 -10.14 -0.79
C ALA A 68 -2.98 -11.31 -1.13
N ASN A 69 -2.49 -11.99 -0.09
CA ASN A 69 -1.64 -13.18 -0.29
C ASN A 69 -2.37 -14.37 -0.91
N ALA A 70 -3.67 -14.56 -0.63
CA ALA A 70 -4.46 -15.59 -1.29
C ALA A 70 -4.54 -15.34 -2.79
N GLU A 71 -4.84 -14.10 -3.19
CA GLU A 71 -4.85 -13.67 -4.59
C GLU A 71 -3.51 -13.90 -5.26
N GLN A 72 -2.42 -13.38 -4.69
CA GLN A 72 -1.08 -13.53 -5.23
C GLN A 72 -0.67 -15.00 -5.42
N LYS A 73 -1.00 -15.87 -4.45
CA LYS A 73 -0.66 -17.29 -4.55
C LYS A 73 -1.41 -18.00 -5.68
N VAL A 74 -2.67 -17.65 -5.90
CA VAL A 74 -3.47 -18.25 -6.95
C VAL A 74 -3.11 -17.68 -8.32
N ASP A 75 -2.80 -16.39 -8.41
CA ASP A 75 -2.33 -15.74 -9.64
C ASP A 75 -1.03 -16.36 -10.17
N HIS A 76 -0.17 -16.84 -9.28
CA HIS A 76 1.08 -17.54 -9.65
C HIS A 76 0.88 -19.02 -10.03
N VAL A 77 -0.33 -19.55 -10.00
CA VAL A 77 -0.62 -20.92 -10.46
C VAL A 77 -0.57 -20.95 -11.98
N LYS A 78 0.31 -21.75 -12.54
CA LYS A 78 0.50 -21.87 -13.99
C LYS A 78 -0.81 -22.31 -14.67
N GLY A 79 -1.31 -21.51 -15.60
CA GLY A 79 -2.53 -21.73 -16.36
C GLY A 79 -3.75 -20.97 -15.80
N ILE A 80 -3.60 -20.24 -14.70
CA ILE A 80 -4.60 -19.24 -14.28
C ILE A 80 -4.36 -17.96 -15.09
N ASP A 81 -5.41 -17.49 -15.77
CA ASP A 81 -5.40 -16.30 -16.62
C ASP A 81 -5.78 -15.02 -15.84
N GLY A 82 -6.41 -15.18 -14.67
CA GLY A 82 -6.79 -14.07 -13.80
C GLY A 82 -7.48 -14.52 -12.52
N VAL A 83 -7.49 -13.61 -11.52
CA VAL A 83 -8.10 -13.87 -10.22
C VAL A 83 -9.16 -12.82 -9.91
N ARG A 84 -10.35 -13.26 -9.51
CA ARG A 84 -11.42 -12.42 -8.93
C ARG A 84 -11.44 -12.64 -7.42
N ASN A 85 -11.01 -11.63 -6.67
CA ASN A 85 -10.90 -11.74 -5.21
C ASN A 85 -12.11 -11.12 -4.51
N HIS A 86 -13.07 -11.96 -4.12
CA HIS A 86 -14.26 -11.60 -3.35
C HIS A 86 -14.14 -11.97 -1.86
N ILE A 87 -12.92 -12.21 -1.37
CA ILE A 87 -12.68 -12.47 0.05
C ILE A 87 -13.06 -11.22 0.86
N GLN A 88 -13.88 -11.44 1.89
CA GLN A 88 -14.27 -10.39 2.84
C GLN A 88 -13.24 -10.28 3.97
N VAL A 89 -12.85 -9.07 4.34
CA VAL A 89 -12.04 -8.84 5.53
C VAL A 89 -12.98 -8.51 6.68
N ALA A 90 -13.19 -9.49 7.56
CA ALA A 90 -14.12 -9.44 8.70
C ALA A 90 -13.41 -9.09 10.02
N GLY A 91 -12.34 -8.29 9.96
CA GLY A 91 -11.64 -7.78 11.12
C GLY A 91 -12.50 -6.80 11.94
N PRO A 92 -12.01 -6.34 13.13
CA PRO A 92 -12.73 -5.41 13.96
C PRO A 92 -13.04 -4.12 13.23
N THR A 93 -14.21 -3.54 13.48
CA THR A 93 -14.55 -2.20 12.99
C THR A 93 -13.74 -1.17 13.78
N VAL A 94 -12.89 -0.45 13.08
CA VAL A 94 -12.08 0.66 13.61
C VAL A 94 -12.51 1.92 12.86
N SER A 95 -12.66 3.06 13.55
CA SER A 95 -12.95 4.32 12.86
C SER A 95 -11.78 4.75 11.99
N ASP A 96 -12.06 5.40 10.86
CA ASP A 96 -11.03 5.81 9.90
C ASP A 96 -9.91 6.65 10.55
N PRO A 97 -10.18 7.66 11.40
CA PRO A 97 -9.12 8.40 12.08
C PRO A 97 -8.23 7.53 12.99
N GLN A 98 -8.84 6.59 13.73
CA GLN A 98 -8.07 5.68 14.59
C GLN A 98 -7.25 4.69 13.78
N LEU A 99 -7.77 4.23 12.64
CA LEU A 99 -7.05 3.34 11.74
C LEU A 99 -5.89 4.07 11.08
N GLN A 100 -6.12 5.30 10.61
CA GLN A 100 -5.09 6.17 10.03
C GLN A 100 -3.93 6.38 11.02
N ASP A 101 -4.22 6.74 12.27
CA ASP A 101 -3.21 6.91 13.31
C ASP A 101 -2.39 5.63 13.56
N LYS A 102 -3.05 4.46 13.58
CA LYS A 102 -2.37 3.17 13.74
C LYS A 102 -1.43 2.87 12.58
N VAL A 103 -1.90 3.09 11.34
CA VAL A 103 -1.11 2.85 10.12
C VAL A 103 0.09 3.80 10.07
N ILE A 104 -0.12 5.11 10.32
CA ILE A 104 0.94 6.11 10.37
C ILE A 104 2.02 5.70 11.39
N LYS A 105 1.63 5.39 12.62
CA LYS A 105 2.57 4.97 13.67
C LYS A 105 3.34 3.72 13.27
N ALA A 106 2.67 2.71 12.74
CA ALA A 106 3.33 1.48 12.33
C ALA A 106 4.38 1.72 11.24
N ILE A 107 4.03 2.53 10.20
CA ILE A 107 4.95 2.87 9.10
C ILE A 107 6.13 3.74 9.59
N GLN A 108 5.89 4.67 10.51
CA GLN A 108 6.96 5.52 11.06
C GLN A 108 8.08 4.72 11.73
N TYR A 109 7.74 3.60 12.36
CA TYR A 109 8.70 2.76 13.08
C TYR A 109 9.16 1.53 12.28
N ASP A 110 8.58 1.26 11.13
CA ASP A 110 8.82 0.06 10.32
C ASP A 110 10.29 -0.11 9.92
N ARG A 111 10.91 0.93 9.39
CA ARG A 111 12.30 0.89 8.88
C ARG A 111 13.33 1.52 9.83
N VAL A 112 13.01 1.61 11.12
CA VAL A 112 13.96 2.10 12.13
C VAL A 112 15.17 1.15 12.21
N GLY A 113 16.37 1.70 12.11
CA GLY A 113 17.62 0.91 12.10
C GLY A 113 18.16 0.58 10.70
N TYR A 114 17.38 0.72 9.63
CA TYR A 114 17.85 0.54 8.25
C TYR A 114 18.52 1.81 7.67
N GLY A 115 18.47 2.93 8.38
CA GLY A 115 19.07 4.21 7.95
C GLY A 115 18.32 4.92 6.81
N THR A 116 17.12 4.45 6.44
CA THR A 116 16.32 5.01 5.34
C THR A 116 15.15 5.87 5.79
N THR A 117 14.86 5.94 7.10
CA THR A 117 13.69 6.63 7.66
C THR A 117 13.59 8.10 7.22
N ALA A 118 14.71 8.81 7.18
CA ALA A 118 14.74 10.21 6.72
C ALA A 118 14.53 10.36 5.20
N PHE A 119 14.56 9.27 4.45
CA PHE A 119 14.43 9.27 2.97
C PHE A 119 13.08 8.78 2.49
N ASN A 120 12.17 8.42 3.40
CA ASN A 120 10.80 8.01 3.10
C ASN A 120 9.82 9.09 3.56
N SER A 121 8.86 9.45 2.72
CA SER A 121 7.74 10.33 3.07
C SER A 121 6.44 9.71 2.56
N ILE A 122 5.93 8.74 3.31
CA ILE A 122 4.73 8.00 2.97
C ILE A 122 3.55 8.68 3.64
N SER A 123 2.55 9.04 2.85
CA SER A 123 1.27 9.55 3.31
C SER A 123 0.27 8.40 3.46
N VAL A 124 -0.66 8.58 4.39
CA VAL A 124 -1.73 7.62 4.67
C VAL A 124 -3.06 8.36 4.69
N ASP A 125 -3.97 7.93 3.85
CA ASP A 125 -5.38 8.33 3.90
C ASP A 125 -6.25 7.10 4.17
N VAL A 126 -7.36 7.27 4.90
CA VAL A 126 -8.27 6.18 5.21
C VAL A 126 -9.71 6.61 5.00
N GLN A 127 -10.44 5.83 4.20
CA GLN A 127 -11.86 6.05 3.94
C GLN A 127 -12.62 4.72 4.00
N ASN A 128 -13.59 4.58 4.89
CA ASN A 128 -14.40 3.37 5.08
C ASN A 128 -13.57 2.09 5.33
N GLY A 129 -12.39 2.23 5.97
CA GLY A 129 -11.44 1.15 6.22
C GLY A 129 -10.55 0.80 5.02
N VAL A 130 -10.68 1.51 3.89
CA VAL A 130 -9.74 1.43 2.75
C VAL A 130 -8.57 2.35 3.03
N VAL A 131 -7.36 1.80 3.07
CA VAL A 131 -6.12 2.55 3.28
C VAL A 131 -5.49 2.88 1.94
N THR A 132 -5.25 4.16 1.67
CA THR A 132 -4.44 4.62 0.53
C THR A 132 -3.08 5.08 1.03
N LEU A 133 -2.02 4.42 0.54
CA LEU A 133 -0.64 4.82 0.78
C LEU A 133 -0.12 5.61 -0.41
N GLY A 134 0.30 6.84 -0.18
CA GLY A 134 0.87 7.72 -1.20
C GLY A 134 2.25 8.25 -0.81
N GLY A 135 2.68 9.32 -1.49
CA GLY A 135 3.98 9.93 -1.24
C GLY A 135 5.13 9.18 -1.90
N PHE A 136 6.32 9.16 -1.27
CA PHE A 136 7.48 8.51 -1.87
C PHE A 136 8.27 7.64 -0.90
N ALA A 137 8.91 6.60 -1.45
CA ALA A 137 9.86 5.74 -0.76
C ALA A 137 11.25 5.85 -1.38
N TYR A 138 12.28 5.64 -0.56
CA TYR A 138 13.69 5.61 -0.98
C TYR A 138 13.97 4.51 -1.98
N GLY A 139 13.37 3.35 -1.78
CA GLY A 139 13.55 2.20 -2.64
C GLY A 139 12.34 1.26 -2.63
N PRO A 140 12.33 0.26 -3.54
CA PRO A 140 11.21 -0.68 -3.64
C PRO A 140 11.00 -1.50 -2.36
N GLN A 141 12.06 -1.79 -1.60
CA GLN A 141 11.97 -2.51 -0.33
C GLN A 141 11.26 -1.66 0.74
N ASP A 142 11.49 -0.33 0.76
CA ASP A 142 10.83 0.58 1.70
C ASP A 142 9.34 0.70 1.36
N ALA A 143 8.99 0.79 0.07
CA ALA A 143 7.60 0.79 -0.37
C ALA A 143 6.89 -0.52 -0.03
N ALA A 144 7.52 -1.68 -0.33
CA ALA A 144 6.97 -2.99 -0.03
C ALA A 144 6.79 -3.22 1.48
N SER A 145 7.74 -2.75 2.31
CA SER A 145 7.66 -2.82 3.76
C SER A 145 6.47 -2.03 4.28
N ALA A 146 6.27 -0.80 3.81
CA ALA A 146 5.14 0.04 4.22
C ALA A 146 3.78 -0.60 3.83
N VAL A 147 3.68 -1.14 2.61
CA VAL A 147 2.48 -1.87 2.16
C VAL A 147 2.21 -3.07 3.04
N SER A 148 3.23 -3.90 3.30
CA SER A 148 3.10 -5.08 4.17
C SER A 148 2.72 -4.71 5.60
N THR A 149 3.32 -3.65 6.15
CA THR A 149 3.02 -3.14 7.48
C THR A 149 1.55 -2.71 7.57
N ALA A 150 1.06 -1.92 6.62
CA ALA A 150 -0.34 -1.49 6.58
C ALA A 150 -1.30 -2.68 6.40
N ALA A 151 -0.97 -3.62 5.49
CA ALA A 151 -1.80 -4.79 5.19
C ALA A 151 -2.02 -5.72 6.39
N ASN A 152 -1.09 -5.72 7.35
CA ASN A 152 -1.17 -6.53 8.57
C ASN A 152 -1.92 -5.86 9.73
N ILE A 153 -2.39 -4.62 9.58
CA ILE A 153 -3.12 -3.92 10.62
C ILE A 153 -4.58 -4.35 10.64
N LYS A 154 -5.06 -4.82 11.79
CA LYS A 154 -6.48 -5.16 11.97
C LYS A 154 -7.35 -3.91 11.83
N GLY A 155 -8.38 -4.01 11.00
CA GLY A 155 -9.28 -2.93 10.63
C GLY A 155 -9.09 -2.45 9.19
N VAL A 156 -7.96 -2.73 8.56
CA VAL A 156 -7.75 -2.50 7.11
C VAL A 156 -8.60 -3.50 6.33
N LYS A 157 -9.53 -2.99 5.53
CA LYS A 157 -10.43 -3.79 4.68
C LYS A 157 -9.91 -3.93 3.26
N ASP A 158 -9.23 -2.89 2.78
CA ASP A 158 -8.60 -2.85 1.47
C ASP A 158 -7.41 -1.88 1.49
N LEU A 159 -6.49 -2.00 0.51
CA LEU A 159 -5.29 -1.19 0.44
C LEU A 159 -4.99 -0.79 -1.01
N VAL A 160 -4.83 0.52 -1.22
CA VAL A 160 -4.39 1.12 -2.48
C VAL A 160 -2.96 1.63 -2.31
N ASN A 161 -2.07 1.19 -3.19
CA ASN A 161 -0.66 1.59 -3.16
C ASN A 161 -0.37 2.59 -4.29
N GLU A 162 -0.19 3.85 -3.93
CA GLU A 162 0.22 4.96 -4.79
C GLU A 162 1.62 5.49 -4.42
N ILE A 163 2.42 4.69 -3.70
CA ILE A 163 3.77 5.08 -3.30
C ILE A 163 4.65 5.17 -4.55
N THR A 164 5.26 6.33 -4.77
CA THR A 164 6.28 6.52 -5.80
C THR A 164 7.64 6.09 -5.26
N VAL A 165 8.35 5.25 -6.01
CA VAL A 165 9.72 4.85 -5.67
C VAL A 165 10.70 5.74 -6.44
N ASN A 166 11.70 6.29 -5.75
CA ASN A 166 12.74 7.07 -6.38
C ASN A 166 13.59 6.20 -7.33
N PRO A 167 13.90 6.69 -8.55
CA PRO A 167 14.82 6.01 -9.45
C PRO A 167 16.20 5.81 -8.81
N VAL A 168 16.83 4.70 -9.12
CA VAL A 168 18.23 4.45 -8.69
C VAL A 168 19.16 5.44 -9.41
N SER A 169 19.85 6.29 -8.64
CA SER A 169 20.78 7.29 -9.14
C SER A 169 21.96 7.45 -8.16
N PRO A 170 23.17 7.03 -8.54
CA PRO A 170 24.36 7.19 -7.70
C PRO A 170 24.63 8.65 -7.31
N ASN A 171 24.31 9.60 -8.21
CA ASN A 171 24.45 11.03 -7.92
C ASN A 171 23.43 11.50 -6.88
N ASP A 172 22.16 11.13 -7.04
CA ASP A 172 21.11 11.47 -6.06
C ASP A 172 21.40 10.83 -4.70
N ASP A 173 21.93 9.61 -4.67
CA ASP A 173 22.34 8.95 -3.44
C ASP A 173 23.48 9.68 -2.73
N ARG A 174 24.43 10.22 -3.49
CA ARG A 174 25.48 11.07 -2.94
C ARG A 174 24.90 12.35 -2.33
N ILE A 175 24.10 13.08 -3.11
CA ILE A 175 23.43 14.31 -2.67
C ILE A 175 22.56 14.05 -1.43
N ARG A 176 21.85 12.94 -1.40
CA ARG A 176 20.99 12.54 -0.28
C ARG A 176 21.79 12.32 1.01
N ARG A 177 22.92 11.60 0.94
CA ARG A 177 23.81 11.39 2.09
C ARG A 177 24.45 12.71 2.56
N ASP A 178 24.84 13.57 1.63
CA ASP A 178 25.45 14.86 1.95
C ASP A 178 24.42 15.81 2.58
N ALA A 179 23.19 15.83 2.08
CA ALA A 179 22.07 16.58 2.67
C ALA A 179 21.75 16.08 4.09
N TYR A 180 21.71 14.75 4.30
CA TYR A 180 21.54 14.16 5.61
C TYR A 180 22.61 14.66 6.61
N ARG A 181 23.88 14.59 6.21
CA ARG A 181 24.99 15.07 7.06
C ARG A 181 24.92 16.58 7.32
N ALA A 182 24.61 17.38 6.30
CA ALA A 182 24.52 18.83 6.42
C ALA A 182 23.40 19.27 7.37
N ILE A 183 22.24 18.60 7.30
CA ILE A 183 21.07 18.92 8.11
C ILE A 183 21.25 18.39 9.54
N TYR A 184 21.45 17.08 9.69
CA TYR A 184 21.46 16.43 11.00
C TYR A 184 22.80 16.61 11.77
N GLY A 185 23.88 16.94 11.08
CA GLY A 185 25.14 17.35 11.69
C GLY A 185 25.09 18.75 12.29
N TYR A 186 24.07 19.56 12.01
CA TYR A 186 23.89 20.87 12.61
C TYR A 186 23.18 20.75 13.97
N SER A 187 23.78 21.27 15.02
CA SER A 187 23.35 21.07 16.42
C SER A 187 21.88 21.44 16.67
N MET A 188 21.37 22.49 16.01
CA MET A 188 19.98 22.92 16.14
C MET A 188 18.98 21.89 15.57
N LEU A 189 19.40 21.10 14.55
CA LEU A 189 18.54 20.19 13.80
C LEU A 189 18.73 18.71 14.17
N ASN A 190 19.77 18.36 14.93
CA ASN A 190 20.06 16.97 15.28
C ASN A 190 18.95 16.31 16.10
N LYS A 191 18.14 17.10 16.83
CA LYS A 191 16.96 16.61 17.57
C LYS A 191 15.95 15.87 16.69
N TYR A 192 15.84 16.23 15.40
CA TYR A 192 14.95 15.58 14.44
C TYR A 192 15.49 14.23 13.92
N ALA A 193 16.74 13.86 14.26
CA ALA A 193 17.27 12.53 13.99
C ALA A 193 16.90 11.50 15.06
N ILE A 194 16.44 11.95 16.23
CA ILE A 194 16.24 11.12 17.42
C ILE A 194 14.88 10.42 17.37
N ASP A 195 13.81 11.15 17.01
CA ASP A 195 12.45 10.62 16.95
C ASP A 195 12.10 10.18 15.51
N PRO A 196 11.96 8.88 15.25
CA PRO A 196 11.58 8.38 13.92
C PRO A 196 10.20 8.87 13.44
N ALA A 197 9.35 9.30 14.36
CA ALA A 197 8.03 9.84 14.02
C ALA A 197 8.09 11.27 13.46
N LYS A 198 9.15 12.02 13.76
CA LYS A 198 9.26 13.44 13.43
C LYS A 198 10.56 13.81 12.71
N PRO A 199 11.09 13.00 11.78
CA PRO A 199 12.31 13.36 11.06
C PRO A 199 12.05 14.48 10.06
N ILE A 200 13.10 15.26 9.75
CA ILE A 200 13.16 16.03 8.51
C ILE A 200 13.38 15.04 7.36
N ARG A 201 12.40 14.87 6.50
CA ARG A 201 12.48 13.93 5.39
C ARG A 201 13.13 14.58 4.18
N ILE A 202 14.06 13.86 3.56
CA ILE A 202 14.93 14.35 2.48
C ILE A 202 14.64 13.51 1.23
N GLN A 203 13.91 14.07 0.29
CA GLN A 203 13.76 13.51 -1.06
C GLN A 203 14.82 14.11 -1.97
N VAL A 204 15.45 13.27 -2.80
CA VAL A 204 16.35 13.74 -3.85
C VAL A 204 15.98 13.02 -5.15
N SER A 205 15.73 13.77 -6.20
CA SER A 205 15.39 13.27 -7.52
C SER A 205 15.97 14.19 -8.60
N GLY A 206 16.80 13.64 -9.50
CA GLY A 206 17.46 14.40 -10.55
C GLY A 206 18.32 15.55 -10.04
N GLY A 207 18.90 15.43 -8.84
CA GLY A 207 19.69 16.48 -8.19
C GLY A 207 18.87 17.56 -7.47
N HIS A 208 17.55 17.46 -7.46
CA HIS A 208 16.66 18.38 -6.73
C HIS A 208 16.35 17.84 -5.34
N ILE A 209 16.56 18.64 -4.31
CA ILE A 209 16.27 18.29 -2.91
C ILE A 209 14.90 18.86 -2.55
N THR A 210 14.02 18.03 -1.97
CA THR A 210 12.78 18.51 -1.33
C THR A 210 12.78 18.05 0.13
N LEU A 211 12.54 18.99 1.05
CA LEU A 211 12.43 18.71 2.48
C LEU A 211 10.97 18.64 2.90
N TYR A 212 10.59 17.56 3.63
CA TYR A 212 9.27 17.37 4.19
C TYR A 212 9.33 17.10 5.68
N GLY A 213 8.20 17.27 6.35
CA GLY A 213 8.03 16.99 7.76
C GLY A 213 7.63 18.21 8.56
N GLN A 214 7.59 18.06 9.87
CA GLN A 214 7.23 19.12 10.81
C GLN A 214 8.45 19.48 11.65
N VAL A 215 8.66 20.79 11.86
CA VAL A 215 9.69 21.34 12.72
C VAL A 215 9.10 22.26 13.79
N ASP A 216 9.81 22.47 14.90
CA ASP A 216 9.29 23.19 16.05
C ASP A 216 9.22 24.70 15.82
N SER A 217 10.04 25.24 14.93
CA SER A 217 10.15 26.70 14.73
C SER A 217 10.47 27.08 13.29
N GLN A 218 10.16 28.34 12.95
CA GLN A 218 10.57 28.96 11.68
C GLN A 218 12.10 29.02 11.54
N ALA A 219 12.82 29.15 12.64
CA ALA A 219 14.29 29.14 12.65
C ALA A 219 14.82 27.76 12.23
N ASP A 220 14.22 26.67 12.70
CA ASP A 220 14.58 25.30 12.28
C ASP A 220 14.27 25.07 10.80
N LYS A 221 13.09 25.52 10.31
CA LYS A 221 12.72 25.47 8.88
C LYS A 221 13.76 26.19 8.01
N ASN A 222 14.12 27.41 8.40
CA ASN A 222 15.11 28.22 7.68
C ASN A 222 16.50 27.57 7.72
N ALA A 223 16.94 27.09 8.88
CA ALA A 223 18.22 26.42 9.04
C ALA A 223 18.32 25.17 8.16
N ALA A 224 17.29 24.34 8.12
CA ALA A 224 17.23 23.15 7.26
C ALA A 224 17.37 23.52 5.78
N GLY A 225 16.66 24.55 5.31
CA GLY A 225 16.77 25.05 3.95
C GLY A 225 18.18 25.56 3.61
N ILE A 226 18.80 26.35 4.49
CA ILE A 226 20.17 26.84 4.31
C ILE A 226 21.16 25.68 4.21
N ARG A 227 21.05 24.69 5.11
CA ARG A 227 21.92 23.52 5.11
C ARG A 227 21.75 22.65 3.86
N ALA A 228 20.54 22.46 3.37
CA ALA A 228 20.28 21.75 2.14
C ALA A 228 20.81 22.49 0.91
N ASN A 229 20.67 23.81 0.84
CA ASN A 229 21.20 24.64 -0.25
C ASN A 229 22.75 24.64 -0.33
N ALA A 230 23.43 24.35 0.76
CA ALA A 230 24.89 24.24 0.80
C ALA A 230 25.42 22.89 0.29
N VAL A 231 24.56 21.95 -0.11
CA VAL A 231 24.97 20.60 -0.55
C VAL A 231 25.56 20.65 -1.95
N PRO A 232 26.81 20.22 -2.16
CA PRO A 232 27.44 20.26 -3.47
C PRO A 232 26.75 19.35 -4.47
N GLY A 233 26.45 19.89 -5.66
CA GLY A 233 25.81 19.16 -6.75
C GLY A 233 24.28 19.09 -6.66
N ALA A 234 23.66 19.70 -5.65
CA ALA A 234 22.22 19.96 -5.67
C ALA A 234 21.91 21.10 -6.64
N PHE A 235 20.91 20.88 -7.51
CA PHE A 235 20.48 21.90 -8.49
C PHE A 235 19.50 22.88 -7.88
N SER A 236 18.62 22.41 -7.00
CA SER A 236 17.69 23.26 -6.27
C SER A 236 17.25 22.61 -4.96
N VAL A 237 16.71 23.43 -4.06
CA VAL A 237 16.11 23.00 -2.80
C VAL A 237 14.72 23.57 -2.66
N GLU A 238 13.74 22.70 -2.46
CA GLU A 238 12.38 23.07 -2.10
C GLU A 238 12.14 22.71 -0.62
N ASN A 239 11.81 23.70 0.20
CA ASN A 239 11.62 23.53 1.63
C ASN A 239 10.11 23.50 1.98
N LYS A 240 9.51 22.31 1.98
CA LYS A 240 8.11 22.05 2.36
C LYS A 240 7.92 21.70 3.82
N LEU A 241 8.91 22.00 4.68
CA LEU A 241 8.76 21.81 6.13
C LEU A 241 7.63 22.69 6.67
N GLN A 242 6.82 22.11 7.54
CA GLN A 242 5.76 22.83 8.26
C GLN A 242 6.24 23.16 9.67
N VAL A 243 5.87 24.34 10.17
CA VAL A 243 6.15 24.72 11.55
C VAL A 243 5.01 24.25 12.44
N ALA A 244 5.33 23.62 13.56
CA ALA A 244 4.34 23.15 14.52
C ALA A 244 3.41 24.28 14.98
N GLY A 245 2.10 24.04 15.01
CA GLY A 245 1.10 25.02 15.42
C GLY A 245 0.72 26.07 14.37
N THR A 246 1.32 26.06 13.17
CA THR A 246 0.87 26.90 12.04
C THR A 246 -0.09 26.12 11.14
N ALA A 247 -1.08 26.80 10.57
CA ALA A 247 -1.90 26.20 9.53
C ALA A 247 -1.04 25.86 8.30
N PRO A 248 -1.32 24.75 7.58
CA PRO A 248 -0.59 24.43 6.36
C PRO A 248 -0.72 25.59 5.36
N GLU A 249 0.42 26.02 4.80
CA GLU A 249 0.43 26.95 3.66
C GLU A 249 -0.34 26.29 2.50
N LYS A 250 -1.33 27.00 1.94
CA LYS A 250 -2.16 26.51 0.83
C LYS A 250 -1.39 26.46 -0.47
#